data_e0a421715151c347618896592ee6de7e
#
_entry.id   e0a421715151c347618896592ee6de7e
#
_cell.length_a   1.000
_cell.length_b   1.000
_cell.length_c   1.000
_cell.angle_alpha   90.00
_cell.angle_beta   90.00
_cell.angle_gamma   90.00
#
_symmetry.space_group_name_H-M   'P 1'
#
loop_
_entity.id
_entity.type
_entity.pdbx_description
1 polymer ?
#
loop_
_entity_poly.entity_id
_entity_poly.type
_entity_poly.pdbx_seq_one_letter_code
_entity_poly.pdbx_strand_id
1 'polypeptide(L)'
;MERAYRLIYKKNNNSMSDNNKKDMSEEEYLRKHLESVDNQQSNSDIPFVKPTVETAKSTDLHYFNFDIKEMPCGKYYPTGTVVMVRPAMVKEIQSYSMVDDNNFYDIVEKMNDMLQSCVRLKYPDGKVTSFLEIKDQDRLFLIFMIRELTFQQGNSLAVNARCSCGNDMQIEMKRDNFVFHEFDEKLERFFDPSTKSFKFKVQNGKDYEISPPCIGIQKSFTDYIIKENNEKRTPNLAFLKIIPFMLNGRSSITIDGIKAKLQDFERIDDISFQFLNAAVGKMTFGLKELKKTCSCGLEVRSEMTFPNGASGIFVVHDAFEAYIKE
;
A
#
# COMPACT_ATOMS: atom_id res chain seq x y z
N MET A 1 10.99 2.85 -1.26
CA MET A 1 10.46 2.05 -2.38
C MET A 1 11.56 1.48 -3.30
N GLU A 2 12.53 2.27 -3.75
CA GLU A 2 13.57 1.80 -4.68
C GLU A 2 14.46 0.66 -4.12
N ARG A 3 14.79 0.65 -2.82
CA ARG A 3 15.50 -0.46 -2.16
C ARG A 3 14.64 -1.72 -2.02
N ALA A 4 13.34 -1.59 -1.79
CA ALA A 4 12.41 -2.71 -1.75
C ALA A 4 12.26 -3.36 -3.14
N TYR A 5 12.17 -2.56 -4.20
CA TYR A 5 12.18 -3.06 -5.58
C TYR A 5 13.48 -3.79 -5.94
N ARG A 6 14.64 -3.31 -5.52
CA ARG A 6 15.94 -3.96 -5.79
C ARG A 6 16.15 -5.25 -5.00
N LEU A 7 15.64 -5.35 -3.78
CA LEU A 7 15.76 -6.56 -2.96
C LEU A 7 14.91 -7.72 -3.50
N ILE A 8 13.71 -7.41 -4.00
CA ILE A 8 12.82 -8.41 -4.61
C ILE A 8 13.40 -8.94 -5.92
N TYR A 9 14.01 -8.09 -6.75
CA TYR A 9 14.66 -8.52 -8.00
C TYR A 9 15.90 -9.39 -7.77
N LYS A 10 16.69 -9.15 -6.71
CA LYS A 10 17.86 -9.98 -6.38
C LYS A 10 17.49 -11.34 -5.81
N LYS A 11 16.38 -11.45 -5.06
CA LYS A 11 15.96 -12.72 -4.43
C LYS A 11 15.36 -13.70 -5.44
N ASN A 12 14.64 -13.24 -6.44
CA ASN A 12 14.04 -14.10 -7.45
C ASN A 12 15.04 -14.69 -8.47
N ASN A 13 16.23 -14.08 -8.63
CA ASN A 13 17.26 -14.62 -9.51
C ASN A 13 18.22 -15.62 -8.84
N ASN A 14 18.16 -15.80 -7.52
CA ASN A 14 19.05 -16.72 -6.79
C ASN A 14 18.38 -18.02 -6.34
N SER A 15 17.11 -18.29 -6.71
CA SER A 15 16.41 -19.52 -6.32
C SER A 15 16.21 -20.53 -7.46
N MET A 16 16.97 -20.43 -8.55
CA MET A 16 17.03 -21.45 -9.59
C MET A 16 18.42 -22.12 -9.60
N SER A 17 18.67 -22.99 -8.65
CA SER A 17 19.58 -24.12 -8.84
C SER A 17 19.24 -25.24 -7.87
N ASP A 18 18.95 -26.37 -8.49
CA ASP A 18 19.13 -27.75 -8.07
C ASP A 18 18.08 -28.47 -7.23
N ASN A 19 17.51 -29.40 -7.93
CA ASN A 19 17.41 -30.85 -7.70
C ASN A 19 16.04 -31.47 -7.44
N ASN A 20 15.68 -32.33 -8.39
CA ASN A 20 14.78 -33.49 -8.27
C ASN A 20 13.31 -33.23 -7.89
N LYS A 21 12.51 -32.79 -8.84
CA LYS A 21 11.08 -33.13 -8.89
C LYS A 21 10.84 -33.98 -10.13
N LYS A 22 10.44 -35.25 -9.90
CA LYS A 22 9.85 -36.12 -10.89
C LYS A 22 8.69 -35.37 -11.58
N ASP A 23 8.73 -35.37 -12.92
CA ASP A 23 7.66 -34.92 -13.77
C ASP A 23 6.35 -35.65 -13.44
N MET A 24 5.48 -34.97 -12.71
CA MET A 24 4.09 -35.33 -12.61
C MET A 24 3.32 -34.31 -13.44
N SER A 25 2.52 -34.75 -14.41
CA SER A 25 1.75 -33.85 -15.25
C SER A 25 0.73 -33.08 -14.41
N GLU A 26 0.43 -31.86 -14.83
CA GLU A 26 -0.54 -30.98 -14.18
C GLU A 26 -1.93 -31.64 -14.03
N GLU A 27 -2.29 -32.49 -14.99
CA GLU A 27 -3.51 -33.30 -14.96
C GLU A 27 -3.49 -34.37 -13.85
N GLU A 28 -2.35 -34.94 -13.54
CA GLU A 28 -2.19 -35.97 -12.51
C GLU A 28 -2.21 -35.37 -11.10
N TYR A 29 -1.72 -34.15 -10.95
CA TYR A 29 -1.81 -33.35 -9.71
C TYR A 29 -3.25 -32.92 -9.40
N LEU A 30 -3.99 -32.45 -10.40
CA LEU A 30 -5.41 -32.09 -10.28
C LEU A 30 -6.29 -33.28 -9.96
N ARG A 31 -6.03 -34.43 -10.57
CA ARG A 31 -6.78 -35.66 -10.31
C ARG A 31 -6.62 -36.14 -8.88
N LYS A 32 -5.42 -36.15 -8.34
CA LYS A 32 -5.14 -36.48 -6.92
C LYS A 32 -5.81 -35.54 -5.93
N HIS A 33 -5.92 -34.29 -6.24
CA HIS A 33 -6.60 -33.32 -5.37
C HIS A 33 -8.12 -33.47 -5.43
N LEU A 34 -8.70 -33.77 -6.58
CA LEU A 34 -10.15 -34.02 -6.71
C LEU A 34 -10.57 -35.31 -6.01
N GLU A 35 -9.78 -36.37 -6.11
CA GLU A 35 -10.07 -37.66 -5.41
C GLU A 35 -9.94 -37.54 -3.88
N SER A 36 -9.19 -36.61 -3.35
CA SER A 36 -9.08 -36.35 -1.90
C SER A 36 -10.25 -35.55 -1.32
N VAL A 37 -11.02 -34.84 -2.15
CA VAL A 37 -12.17 -34.03 -1.73
C VAL A 37 -13.45 -34.95 -1.67
N ASP A 38 -13.60 -35.93 -2.57
CA ASP A 38 -14.76 -36.78 -2.61
C ASP A 38 -14.80 -37.86 -1.49
N ASN A 39 -13.68 -38.14 -0.83
CA ASN A 39 -13.61 -39.11 0.26
C ASN A 39 -13.86 -38.53 1.67
N GLN A 40 -14.22 -37.27 1.82
CA GLN A 40 -14.56 -36.67 3.13
C GLN A 40 -16.07 -36.43 3.32
N GLN A 41 -16.93 -36.87 2.43
CA GLN A 41 -18.39 -36.78 2.61
C GLN A 41 -18.99 -38.14 2.98
N SER A 42 -18.74 -38.65 4.18
CA SER A 42 -19.67 -39.55 4.85
C SER A 42 -19.38 -39.64 6.34
N ASN A 43 -20.37 -39.28 7.13
CA ASN A 43 -20.56 -39.44 8.57
C ASN A 43 -20.28 -38.20 9.44
N SER A 44 -21.26 -37.30 9.53
CA SER A 44 -21.70 -36.77 10.82
C SER A 44 -23.14 -36.30 10.71
N ASP A 45 -24.08 -37.10 11.26
CA ASP A 45 -25.43 -36.63 11.58
C ASP A 45 -25.39 -35.62 12.75
N ILE A 46 -24.99 -34.42 12.44
CA ILE A 46 -25.24 -33.27 13.29
C ILE A 46 -26.38 -32.50 12.63
N PRO A 47 -27.54 -32.32 13.31
CA PRO A 47 -28.63 -31.55 12.74
C PRO A 47 -28.18 -30.15 12.52
N PHE A 48 -28.02 -29.74 11.28
CA PHE A 48 -27.69 -28.38 10.89
C PHE A 48 -28.90 -27.50 11.20
N VAL A 49 -28.86 -26.87 12.39
CA VAL A 49 -29.77 -25.79 12.70
C VAL A 49 -29.40 -24.63 11.78
N LYS A 50 -30.22 -24.40 10.73
CA LYS A 50 -30.11 -23.20 9.92
C LYS A 50 -30.18 -22.00 10.88
N PRO A 51 -29.13 -21.17 10.98
CA PRO A 51 -29.28 -19.93 11.70
C PRO A 51 -30.35 -19.13 10.99
N THR A 52 -31.40 -18.79 11.70
CA THR A 52 -32.36 -17.77 11.27
C THR A 52 -31.55 -16.50 11.09
N VAL A 53 -31.31 -16.12 9.84
CA VAL A 53 -30.68 -14.82 9.53
C VAL A 53 -31.74 -13.78 9.92
N GLU A 54 -31.74 -13.42 11.18
CA GLU A 54 -32.25 -12.10 11.54
C GLU A 54 -31.40 -11.12 10.74
N THR A 55 -32.02 -10.43 9.81
CA THR A 55 -31.43 -9.31 9.08
C THR A 55 -30.89 -8.37 10.16
N ALA A 56 -29.59 -8.45 10.42
CA ALA A 56 -28.92 -7.53 11.30
C ALA A 56 -29.24 -6.14 10.76
N LYS A 57 -30.00 -5.36 11.53
CA LYS A 57 -30.20 -3.93 11.28
C LYS A 57 -28.82 -3.38 10.98
N SER A 58 -28.71 -2.59 9.91
CA SER A 58 -27.46 -1.96 9.50
C SER A 58 -26.83 -1.35 10.76
N THR A 59 -25.75 -1.98 11.25
CA THR A 59 -24.96 -1.38 12.31
C THR A 59 -24.47 -0.07 11.74
N ASP A 60 -24.90 1.04 12.30
CA ASP A 60 -24.40 2.38 11.93
C ASP A 60 -22.89 2.37 12.16
N LEU A 61 -22.14 2.20 11.07
CA LEU A 61 -20.69 2.15 11.10
C LEU A 61 -20.20 3.55 11.49
N HIS A 62 -19.66 3.67 12.70
CA HIS A 62 -19.17 4.95 13.17
C HIS A 62 -17.84 5.29 12.50
N TYR A 63 -17.82 6.37 11.71
CA TYR A 63 -16.63 6.94 11.10
C TYR A 63 -16.11 8.11 11.93
N PHE A 64 -14.81 8.13 12.14
CA PHE A 64 -14.09 9.28 12.69
C PHE A 64 -13.65 10.19 11.54
N ASN A 65 -13.83 11.49 11.72
CA ASN A 65 -13.48 12.50 10.73
C ASN A 65 -12.12 13.11 11.06
N PHE A 66 -11.23 13.10 10.08
CA PHE A 66 -9.91 13.73 10.18
C PHE A 66 -9.78 14.84 9.13
N ASP A 67 -9.13 15.94 9.51
CA ASP A 67 -8.79 16.99 8.55
C ASP A 67 -7.76 16.44 7.55
N ILE A 68 -8.00 16.68 6.27
CA ILE A 68 -7.07 16.28 5.22
C ILE A 68 -5.64 16.82 5.43
N LYS A 69 -5.50 17.94 6.14
CA LYS A 69 -4.19 18.51 6.49
C LYS A 69 -3.33 17.63 7.37
N GLU A 70 -3.93 16.68 8.07
CA GLU A 70 -3.23 15.70 8.89
C GLU A 70 -2.59 14.58 8.05
N MET A 71 -2.94 14.50 6.79
CA MET A 71 -2.42 13.51 5.85
C MET A 71 -1.08 13.94 5.25
N PRO A 72 -0.14 13.00 4.99
CA PRO A 72 1.12 13.31 4.33
C PRO A 72 0.97 14.08 3.02
N CYS A 73 -0.01 13.68 2.21
CA CYS A 73 -0.34 14.33 0.93
C CYS A 73 -1.47 15.37 1.04
N GLY A 74 -1.79 15.87 2.23
CA GLY A 74 -2.96 16.72 2.48
C GLY A 74 -3.09 17.93 1.57
N LYS A 75 -1.96 18.55 1.21
CA LYS A 75 -1.95 19.73 0.31
C LYS A 75 -2.40 19.46 -1.13
N TYR A 76 -2.38 18.19 -1.56
CA TYR A 76 -2.77 17.79 -2.92
C TYR A 76 -4.26 17.46 -3.06
N TYR A 77 -5.01 17.60 -1.99
CA TYR A 77 -6.47 17.46 -2.02
C TYR A 77 -7.17 18.82 -2.05
N PRO A 78 -8.41 18.89 -2.52
CA PRO A 78 -9.22 20.10 -2.41
C PRO A 78 -9.31 20.57 -0.95
N THR A 79 -9.16 21.86 -0.72
CA THR A 79 -9.22 22.44 0.63
C THR A 79 -10.62 22.18 1.23
N GLY A 80 -10.67 21.69 2.48
CA GLY A 80 -11.91 21.31 3.15
C GLY A 80 -12.35 19.86 2.89
N THR A 81 -11.51 19.05 2.23
CA THR A 81 -11.71 17.60 2.17
C THR A 81 -11.56 17.00 3.58
N VAL A 82 -12.44 16.06 3.91
CA VAL A 82 -12.43 15.31 5.17
C VAL A 82 -12.18 13.84 4.86
N VAL A 83 -11.26 13.24 5.62
CA VAL A 83 -11.00 11.80 5.59
C VAL A 83 -11.83 11.16 6.69
N MET A 84 -12.68 10.23 6.31
CA MET A 84 -13.54 9.47 7.21
C MET A 84 -12.94 8.07 7.37
N VAL A 85 -12.54 7.71 8.59
CA VAL A 85 -11.91 6.42 8.90
C VAL A 85 -12.68 5.71 10.00
N ARG A 86 -12.88 4.41 9.86
CA ARG A 86 -13.48 3.59 10.91
C ARG A 86 -12.55 2.44 11.33
N PRO A 87 -12.74 1.88 12.55
CA PRO A 87 -12.07 0.66 12.94
C PRO A 87 -12.36 -0.49 11.96
N ALA A 88 -11.41 -1.42 11.84
CA ALA A 88 -11.61 -2.66 11.10
C ALA A 88 -12.47 -3.62 11.90
N MET A 89 -13.34 -4.37 11.21
CA MET A 89 -14.10 -5.47 11.82
C MET A 89 -13.30 -6.78 11.76
N VAL A 90 -13.70 -7.75 12.56
CA VAL A 90 -13.06 -9.09 12.62
C VAL A 90 -12.91 -9.70 11.22
N LYS A 91 -13.95 -9.61 10.37
CA LYS A 91 -13.89 -10.13 9.00
C LYS A 91 -12.78 -9.49 8.14
N GLU A 92 -12.60 -8.18 8.28
CA GLU A 92 -11.57 -7.43 7.55
C GLU A 92 -10.17 -7.77 8.06
N ILE A 93 -10.03 -7.91 9.39
CA ILE A 93 -8.79 -8.34 10.02
C ILE A 93 -8.41 -9.75 9.56
N GLN A 94 -9.37 -10.69 9.57
CA GLN A 94 -9.13 -12.06 9.09
C GLN A 94 -8.73 -12.08 7.61
N SER A 95 -9.41 -11.30 6.75
CA SER A 95 -9.05 -11.19 5.34
C SER A 95 -7.64 -10.62 5.15
N TYR A 96 -7.25 -9.64 5.95
CA TYR A 96 -5.93 -9.04 5.90
C TYR A 96 -4.84 -10.01 6.41
N SER A 97 -5.11 -10.78 7.45
CA SER A 97 -4.14 -11.73 8.04
C SER A 97 -3.76 -12.89 7.10
N MET A 98 -4.51 -13.11 6.02
CA MET A 98 -4.20 -14.10 4.99
C MET A 98 -3.25 -13.58 3.91
N VAL A 99 -2.62 -12.44 4.11
CA VAL A 99 -1.68 -11.84 3.16
C VAL A 99 -0.44 -12.73 2.99
N ASP A 100 0.00 -12.88 1.72
CA ASP A 100 1.31 -13.49 1.43
C ASP A 100 2.42 -12.44 1.58
N ASP A 101 3.14 -12.49 2.71
CA ASP A 101 4.23 -11.57 3.03
C ASP A 101 5.39 -11.59 2.02
N ASN A 102 5.50 -12.62 1.18
CA ASN A 102 6.51 -12.71 0.14
C ASN A 102 6.05 -12.09 -1.19
N ASN A 103 4.76 -11.77 -1.30
CA ASN A 103 4.18 -11.18 -2.50
C ASN A 103 3.80 -9.72 -2.27
N PHE A 104 4.64 -8.81 -2.75
CA PHE A 104 4.39 -7.37 -2.63
C PHE A 104 3.03 -6.94 -3.20
N TYR A 105 2.60 -7.55 -4.31
CA TYR A 105 1.31 -7.21 -4.93
C TYR A 105 0.14 -7.63 -4.04
N ASP A 106 0.24 -8.78 -3.38
CA ASP A 106 -0.79 -9.24 -2.45
C ASP A 106 -0.87 -8.34 -1.22
N ILE A 107 0.28 -7.91 -0.68
CA ILE A 107 0.33 -6.93 0.42
C ILE A 107 -0.41 -5.64 0.04
N VAL A 108 -0.12 -5.11 -1.15
CA VAL A 108 -0.75 -3.87 -1.64
C VAL A 108 -2.25 -4.06 -1.84
N GLU A 109 -2.70 -5.17 -2.43
CA GLU A 109 -4.14 -5.44 -2.61
C GLU A 109 -4.86 -5.63 -1.28
N LYS A 110 -4.28 -6.31 -0.30
CA LYS A 110 -4.86 -6.43 1.05
C LYS A 110 -4.97 -5.07 1.76
N MET A 111 -3.98 -4.20 1.59
CA MET A 111 -4.10 -2.82 2.05
C MET A 111 -5.24 -2.08 1.34
N ASN A 112 -5.39 -2.25 0.03
CA ASN A 112 -6.47 -1.63 -0.75
C ASN A 112 -7.85 -2.13 -0.29
N ASP A 113 -8.02 -3.43 -0.04
CA ASP A 113 -9.26 -4.02 0.49
C ASP A 113 -9.63 -3.43 1.85
N MET A 114 -8.64 -3.25 2.73
CA MET A 114 -8.82 -2.62 4.03
C MET A 114 -9.25 -1.15 3.88
N LEU A 115 -8.60 -0.38 3.00
CA LEU A 115 -8.97 1.01 2.72
C LEU A 115 -10.36 1.11 2.09
N GLN A 116 -10.68 0.23 1.14
CA GLN A 116 -12.01 0.16 0.54
C GLN A 116 -13.11 -0.03 1.58
N SER A 117 -12.85 -0.83 2.58
CA SER A 117 -13.81 -1.10 3.65
C SER A 117 -13.89 0.04 4.66
N CYS A 118 -12.75 0.56 5.09
CA CYS A 118 -12.66 1.39 6.30
C CYS A 118 -12.50 2.89 6.03
N VAL A 119 -12.23 3.34 4.78
CA VAL A 119 -11.94 4.74 4.48
C VAL A 119 -12.88 5.32 3.43
N ARG A 120 -13.29 6.57 3.63
CA ARG A 120 -14.05 7.39 2.66
C ARG A 120 -13.44 8.78 2.63
N LEU A 121 -13.46 9.42 1.45
CA LEU A 121 -13.16 10.83 1.31
C LEU A 121 -14.46 11.59 1.10
N LYS A 122 -14.65 12.66 1.86
CA LYS A 122 -15.75 13.61 1.67
C LYS A 122 -15.20 14.94 1.19
N TYR A 123 -15.56 15.33 -0.01
CA TYR A 123 -15.15 16.60 -0.60
C TYR A 123 -16.00 17.77 -0.08
N PRO A 124 -15.52 19.03 -0.27
CA PRO A 124 -16.25 20.23 0.21
C PRO A 124 -17.65 20.39 -0.36
N ASP A 125 -17.91 19.86 -1.57
CA ASP A 125 -19.23 19.82 -2.21
C ASP A 125 -20.18 18.76 -1.60
N GLY A 126 -19.71 18.03 -0.58
CA GLY A 126 -20.46 16.96 0.07
C GLY A 126 -20.35 15.59 -0.62
N LYS A 127 -19.71 15.51 -1.79
CA LYS A 127 -19.51 14.24 -2.50
C LYS A 127 -18.59 13.32 -1.69
N VAL A 128 -19.05 12.10 -1.46
CA VAL A 128 -18.25 11.03 -0.86
C VAL A 128 -17.67 10.17 -1.98
N THR A 129 -16.35 10.00 -1.97
CA THR A 129 -15.63 9.26 -3.01
C THR A 129 -15.03 7.97 -2.49
N SER A 130 -14.60 7.12 -3.42
CA SER A 130 -13.97 5.84 -3.10
C SER A 130 -12.51 6.04 -2.68
N PHE A 131 -11.95 4.99 -2.04
CA PHE A 131 -10.54 4.94 -1.67
C PHE A 131 -9.59 5.09 -2.87
N LEU A 132 -10.05 4.84 -4.10
CA LEU A 132 -9.24 4.99 -5.31
C LEU A 132 -8.75 6.42 -5.56
N GLU A 133 -9.43 7.41 -4.98
CA GLU A 133 -9.02 8.83 -5.07
C GLU A 133 -8.01 9.25 -3.98
N ILE A 134 -7.72 8.37 -3.01
CA ILE A 134 -6.67 8.58 -2.02
C ILE A 134 -5.31 8.62 -2.73
N LYS A 135 -4.44 9.55 -2.33
CA LYS A 135 -3.06 9.59 -2.83
C LYS A 135 -2.32 8.34 -2.37
N ASP A 136 -1.62 7.69 -3.29
CA ASP A 136 -0.96 6.42 -3.03
C ASP A 136 -0.02 6.44 -1.81
N GLN A 137 0.64 7.55 -1.61
CA GLN A 137 1.60 7.76 -0.50
C GLN A 137 0.92 7.92 0.87
N ASP A 138 -0.39 8.18 0.91
CA ASP A 138 -1.17 8.21 2.15
C ASP A 138 -1.65 6.82 2.58
N ARG A 139 -1.53 5.81 1.72
CA ARG A 139 -2.03 4.44 1.95
C ARG A 139 -1.57 3.87 3.29
N LEU A 140 -0.26 3.84 3.49
CA LEU A 140 0.33 3.23 4.69
C LEU A 140 -0.08 3.98 5.97
N PHE A 141 -0.12 5.31 5.91
CA PHE A 141 -0.56 6.13 7.03
C PHE A 141 -2.01 5.81 7.44
N LEU A 142 -2.90 5.66 6.46
CA LEU A 142 -4.30 5.29 6.73
C LEU A 142 -4.45 3.87 7.27
N ILE A 143 -3.64 2.93 6.83
CA ILE A 143 -3.59 1.56 7.42
C ILE A 143 -3.24 1.63 8.89
N PHE A 144 -2.25 2.45 9.27
CA PHE A 144 -1.92 2.64 10.69
C PHE A 144 -3.04 3.34 11.47
N MET A 145 -3.70 4.32 10.89
CA MET A 145 -4.85 4.95 11.54
C MET A 145 -6.00 3.97 11.78
N ILE A 146 -6.31 3.11 10.80
CA ILE A 146 -7.32 2.05 10.97
C ILE A 146 -6.92 1.13 12.10
N ARG A 147 -5.64 0.74 12.16
CA ARG A 147 -5.12 -0.13 13.24
C ARG A 147 -5.24 0.52 14.62
N GLU A 148 -4.83 1.78 14.76
CA GLU A 148 -4.95 2.51 16.03
C GLU A 148 -6.41 2.63 16.51
N LEU A 149 -7.34 2.90 15.58
CA LEU A 149 -8.76 2.93 15.89
C LEU A 149 -9.32 1.55 16.27
N THR A 150 -8.74 0.47 15.69
CA THR A 150 -9.19 -0.91 15.95
C THR A 150 -8.73 -1.42 17.30
N PHE A 151 -7.48 -1.13 17.67
CA PHE A 151 -6.83 -1.62 18.88
C PHE A 151 -6.57 -0.45 19.85
N GLN A 152 -7.62 0.03 20.49
CA GLN A 152 -7.59 1.25 21.34
C GLN A 152 -6.71 1.16 22.59
N GLN A 153 -6.21 -0.02 22.98
CA GLN A 153 -5.39 -0.18 24.17
C GLN A 153 -4.18 -1.09 23.95
N GLY A 154 -2.99 -0.55 24.21
CA GLY A 154 -1.81 -1.32 24.62
C GLY A 154 -1.04 -2.08 23.54
N ASN A 155 -1.55 -2.18 22.33
CA ASN A 155 -0.89 -2.93 21.26
C ASN A 155 -0.18 -2.00 20.27
N SER A 156 0.94 -1.43 20.72
CA SER A 156 1.78 -0.66 19.83
C SER A 156 2.32 -1.55 18.72
N LEU A 157 2.21 -1.05 17.47
CA LEU A 157 2.88 -1.70 16.36
C LEU A 157 4.38 -1.47 16.51
N ALA A 158 5.17 -2.53 16.43
CA ALA A 158 6.61 -2.44 16.45
C ALA A 158 7.20 -2.85 15.10
N VAL A 159 8.34 -2.27 14.75
CA VAL A 159 9.14 -2.66 13.60
C VAL A 159 10.50 -3.16 14.07
N ASN A 160 11.06 -4.12 13.33
CA ASN A 160 12.37 -4.65 13.63
C ASN A 160 13.46 -3.65 13.20
N ALA A 161 14.49 -3.58 14.01
CA ALA A 161 15.70 -2.82 13.69
C ALA A 161 16.92 -3.58 14.22
N ARG A 162 18.00 -3.56 13.47
CA ARG A 162 19.26 -4.21 13.83
C ARG A 162 20.39 -3.20 13.90
N CYS A 163 21.05 -3.16 15.04
CA CYS A 163 22.22 -2.32 15.23
C CYS A 163 23.47 -2.98 14.60
N SER A 164 24.39 -2.15 14.13
CA SER A 164 25.70 -2.64 13.66
C SER A 164 26.52 -3.32 14.76
N CYS A 165 26.21 -3.11 16.05
CA CYS A 165 26.79 -3.85 17.16
C CYS A 165 26.24 -5.28 17.32
N GLY A 166 25.30 -5.70 16.46
CA GLY A 166 24.67 -7.03 16.51
C GLY A 166 23.41 -7.10 17.37
N ASN A 167 23.02 -6.02 18.06
CA ASN A 167 21.84 -6.01 18.89
C ASN A 167 20.56 -5.86 18.02
N ASP A 168 19.65 -6.81 18.13
CA ASP A 168 18.32 -6.75 17.53
C ASP A 168 17.37 -6.03 18.48
N MET A 169 16.59 -5.10 17.97
CA MET A 169 15.66 -4.31 18.76
C MET A 169 14.35 -4.09 18.01
N GLN A 170 13.32 -3.75 18.75
CA GLN A 170 12.06 -3.28 18.19
C GLN A 170 11.89 -1.78 18.46
N ILE A 171 11.40 -1.08 17.47
CA ILE A 171 11.03 0.32 17.55
C ILE A 171 9.52 0.40 17.54
N GLU A 172 8.94 0.82 18.66
CA GLU A 172 7.51 1.03 18.78
C GLU A 172 7.06 2.17 17.86
N MET A 173 6.01 1.94 17.07
CA MET A 173 5.42 2.94 16.19
C MET A 173 4.31 3.67 16.93
N LYS A 174 4.57 4.93 17.27
CA LYS A 174 3.57 5.87 17.79
C LYS A 174 3.26 6.90 16.72
N ARG A 175 2.07 7.51 16.78
CA ARG A 175 1.69 8.58 15.84
C ARG A 175 2.77 9.64 15.70
N ASP A 176 3.41 10.01 16.80
CA ASP A 176 4.48 11.01 16.83
C ASP A 176 5.81 10.52 16.25
N ASN A 177 5.96 9.22 16.03
CA ASN A 177 7.16 8.62 15.42
C ASN A 177 7.08 8.58 13.89
N PHE A 178 5.93 8.95 13.31
CA PHE A 178 5.81 9.09 11.86
C PHE A 178 6.57 10.31 11.39
N VAL A 179 7.83 10.11 11.01
CA VAL A 179 8.62 11.14 10.35
C VAL A 179 8.32 11.05 8.86
N PHE A 180 7.58 12.03 8.36
CA PHE A 180 7.32 12.14 6.94
C PHE A 180 8.49 12.80 6.23
N HIS A 181 8.66 12.50 4.96
CA HIS A 181 9.57 13.28 4.12
C HIS A 181 9.09 14.72 4.11
N GLU A 182 9.96 15.63 4.52
CA GLU A 182 9.74 17.04 4.34
C GLU A 182 9.69 17.36 2.85
N PHE A 183 8.79 18.25 2.50
CA PHE A 183 8.70 18.76 1.15
C PHE A 183 9.94 19.62 0.81
N ASP A 184 10.51 19.43 -0.38
CA ASP A 184 11.61 20.28 -0.85
C ASP A 184 11.08 21.71 -1.09
N GLU A 185 11.43 22.66 -0.21
CA GLU A 185 10.98 24.06 -0.28
C GLU A 185 11.26 24.71 -1.64
N LYS A 186 12.30 24.25 -2.36
CA LYS A 186 12.62 24.75 -3.70
C LYS A 186 11.54 24.41 -4.74
N LEU A 187 10.73 23.39 -4.49
CA LEU A 187 9.60 23.05 -5.34
C LEU A 187 8.36 23.88 -5.03
N GLU A 188 8.24 24.46 -3.82
CA GLU A 188 7.03 25.15 -3.37
C GLU A 188 6.61 26.29 -4.33
N ARG A 189 7.54 27.01 -4.88
CA ARG A 189 7.29 28.10 -5.85
C ARG A 189 6.61 27.68 -7.14
N PHE A 190 6.64 26.38 -7.43
CA PHE A 190 6.00 25.80 -8.63
C PHE A 190 4.63 25.17 -8.33
N PHE A 191 4.23 25.16 -7.07
CA PHE A 191 2.96 24.58 -6.66
C PHE A 191 1.80 25.51 -6.99
N ASP A 192 0.85 25.00 -7.76
CA ASP A 192 -0.40 25.69 -8.05
C ASP A 192 -1.52 25.20 -7.13
N PRO A 193 -1.98 26.03 -6.17
CA PRO A 193 -3.02 25.65 -5.24
C PRO A 193 -4.38 25.35 -5.89
N SER A 194 -4.62 25.85 -7.10
CA SER A 194 -5.89 25.67 -7.82
C SER A 194 -6.00 24.28 -8.43
N THR A 195 -4.90 23.78 -8.99
CA THR A 195 -4.84 22.43 -9.60
C THR A 195 -4.26 21.37 -8.67
N LYS A 196 -3.76 21.78 -7.48
CA LYS A 196 -3.11 20.89 -6.51
C LYS A 196 -1.93 20.11 -7.10
N SER A 197 -1.17 20.75 -7.95
CA SER A 197 -0.08 20.17 -8.73
C SER A 197 1.09 21.13 -8.85
N PHE A 198 2.23 20.64 -9.29
CA PHE A 198 3.37 21.44 -9.66
C PHE A 198 3.36 21.71 -11.15
N LYS A 199 3.57 22.97 -11.54
CA LYS A 199 3.67 23.41 -12.93
C LYS A 199 5.10 23.88 -13.21
N PHE A 200 5.74 23.21 -14.13
CA PHE A 200 7.12 23.50 -14.52
C PHE A 200 7.20 23.88 -15.98
N LYS A 201 7.97 24.90 -16.28
CA LYS A 201 8.43 25.23 -17.61
C LYS A 201 9.90 24.79 -17.74
N VAL A 202 10.17 23.80 -18.56
CA VAL A 202 11.50 23.26 -18.77
C VAL A 202 12.27 24.10 -19.77
N GLN A 203 13.59 24.03 -19.75
CA GLN A 203 14.49 24.85 -20.58
C GLN A 203 14.21 24.72 -22.09
N ASN A 204 13.70 23.59 -22.53
CA ASN A 204 13.28 23.35 -23.92
C ASN A 204 11.93 24.02 -24.30
N GLY A 205 11.33 24.78 -23.37
CA GLY A 205 10.06 25.48 -23.56
C GLY A 205 8.82 24.63 -23.34
N LYS A 206 8.95 23.33 -22.99
CA LYS A 206 7.82 22.45 -22.68
C LYS A 206 7.31 22.68 -21.26
N ASP A 207 6.00 22.64 -21.09
CA ASP A 207 5.33 22.74 -19.79
C ASP A 207 4.93 21.36 -19.31
N TYR A 208 5.18 21.09 -18.02
CA TYR A 208 4.81 19.84 -17.37
C TYR A 208 4.04 20.12 -16.09
N GLU A 209 2.98 19.34 -15.90
CA GLU A 209 2.21 19.33 -14.67
C GLU A 209 2.36 17.97 -13.99
N ILE A 210 2.78 17.94 -12.72
CA ILE A 210 2.97 16.71 -11.96
C ILE A 210 2.37 16.82 -10.56
N SER A 211 1.80 15.72 -10.10
CA SER A 211 1.22 15.59 -8.76
C SER A 211 1.33 14.14 -8.29
N PRO A 212 1.32 13.87 -6.97
CA PRO A 212 1.26 12.50 -6.48
C PRO A 212 0.06 11.75 -7.05
N PRO A 213 0.25 10.54 -7.60
CA PRO A 213 -0.83 9.73 -8.13
C PRO A 213 -1.77 9.25 -7.02
N CYS A 214 -3.02 8.97 -7.36
CA CYS A 214 -3.94 8.28 -6.46
C CYS A 214 -3.79 6.75 -6.58
N ILE A 215 -4.38 6.04 -5.60
CA ILE A 215 -4.37 4.57 -5.54
C ILE A 215 -4.93 3.96 -6.83
N GLY A 216 -6.01 4.52 -7.38
CA GLY A 216 -6.62 3.97 -8.59
C GLY A 216 -5.72 4.06 -9.82
N ILE A 217 -4.93 5.12 -9.95
CA ILE A 217 -3.90 5.21 -11.01
C ILE A 217 -2.81 4.16 -10.76
N GLN A 218 -2.28 4.06 -9.54
CA GLN A 218 -1.26 3.06 -9.22
C GLN A 218 -1.75 1.63 -9.47
N LYS A 219 -3.01 1.33 -9.09
CA LYS A 219 -3.63 0.03 -9.38
C LYS A 219 -3.67 -0.25 -10.88
N SER A 220 -4.10 0.71 -11.70
CA SER A 220 -4.15 0.55 -13.16
C SER A 220 -2.76 0.22 -13.75
N PHE A 221 -1.71 0.87 -13.23
CA PHE A 221 -0.33 0.58 -13.66
C PHE A 221 0.19 -0.75 -13.16
N THR A 222 -0.17 -1.16 -11.96
CA THR A 222 0.14 -2.49 -11.41
C THR A 222 -0.51 -3.59 -12.24
N ASP A 223 -1.79 -3.45 -12.56
CA ASP A 223 -2.52 -4.40 -13.43
C ASP A 223 -1.89 -4.51 -14.82
N TYR A 224 -1.43 -3.38 -15.37
CA TYR A 224 -0.70 -3.36 -16.64
C TYR A 224 0.63 -4.14 -16.53
N ILE A 225 1.43 -3.91 -15.49
CA ILE A 225 2.71 -4.61 -15.26
C ILE A 225 2.49 -6.11 -15.13
N ILE A 226 1.49 -6.53 -14.34
CA ILE A 226 1.15 -7.94 -14.16
C ILE A 226 0.77 -8.57 -15.51
N LYS A 227 -0.06 -7.89 -16.31
CA LYS A 227 -0.45 -8.37 -17.64
C LYS A 227 0.75 -8.53 -18.55
N GLU A 228 1.63 -7.53 -18.65
CA GLU A 228 2.82 -7.61 -19.49
C GLU A 228 3.75 -8.75 -19.06
N ASN A 229 3.95 -8.93 -17.74
CA ASN A 229 4.75 -10.04 -17.23
C ASN A 229 4.14 -11.42 -17.56
N ASN A 230 2.82 -11.58 -17.44
CA ASN A 230 2.12 -12.82 -17.79
C ASN A 230 2.25 -13.12 -19.30
N GLU A 231 2.30 -12.10 -20.14
CA GLU A 231 2.51 -12.22 -21.58
C GLU A 231 4.02 -12.29 -21.93
N LYS A 232 4.90 -12.44 -20.91
CA LYS A 232 6.37 -12.53 -21.07
C LYS A 232 6.99 -11.32 -21.75
N ARG A 233 6.39 -10.14 -21.62
CA ARG A 233 6.94 -8.86 -22.05
C ARG A 233 7.56 -8.12 -20.88
N THR A 234 8.66 -7.43 -21.12
CA THR A 234 9.33 -6.62 -20.10
C THR A 234 8.86 -5.18 -20.19
N PRO A 235 8.05 -4.67 -19.22
CA PRO A 235 7.60 -3.30 -19.25
C PRO A 235 8.73 -2.31 -18.97
N ASN A 236 8.65 -1.10 -19.54
CA ASN A 236 9.62 -0.04 -19.27
C ASN A 236 9.36 0.59 -17.90
N LEU A 237 10.01 0.04 -16.87
CA LEU A 237 9.81 0.47 -15.47
C LEU A 237 10.24 1.93 -15.22
N ALA A 238 11.20 2.46 -15.99
CA ALA A 238 11.63 3.86 -15.84
C ALA A 238 10.50 4.82 -16.21
N PHE A 239 9.79 4.54 -17.29
CA PHE A 239 8.65 5.34 -17.74
C PHE A 239 7.44 5.15 -16.81
N LEU A 240 7.16 3.90 -16.41
CA LEU A 240 6.05 3.57 -15.51
C LEU A 240 6.21 4.20 -14.12
N LYS A 241 7.42 4.55 -13.71
CA LYS A 241 7.67 5.29 -12.48
C LYS A 241 7.26 6.76 -12.56
N ILE A 242 7.33 7.37 -13.74
CA ILE A 242 7.13 8.81 -13.95
C ILE A 242 5.69 9.12 -14.40
N ILE A 243 5.16 8.37 -15.35
CA ILE A 243 3.87 8.65 -16.01
C ILE A 243 2.70 8.79 -15.00
N PRO A 244 2.58 7.98 -13.93
CA PRO A 244 1.52 8.14 -12.93
C PRO A 244 1.41 9.56 -12.36
N PHE A 245 2.55 10.22 -12.13
CA PHE A 245 2.60 11.58 -11.60
C PHE A 245 2.10 12.64 -12.57
N MET A 246 2.07 12.34 -13.88
CA MET A 246 1.58 13.25 -14.92
C MET A 246 0.07 13.11 -15.17
N LEU A 247 -0.63 12.26 -14.42
CA LEU A 247 -2.05 11.96 -14.60
C LEU A 247 -2.93 12.66 -13.55
N ASN A 248 -2.59 13.92 -13.22
CA ASN A 248 -3.32 14.71 -12.24
C ASN A 248 -4.83 14.78 -12.55
N GLY A 249 -5.66 14.69 -11.50
CA GLY A 249 -7.12 14.74 -11.61
C GLY A 249 -7.78 13.48 -12.17
N ARG A 250 -7.03 12.41 -12.43
CA ARG A 250 -7.57 11.10 -12.84
C ARG A 250 -7.52 10.11 -11.67
N SER A 251 -8.58 9.32 -11.55
CA SER A 251 -8.65 8.23 -10.55
C SER A 251 -8.39 6.84 -11.15
N SER A 252 -8.34 6.71 -12.48
CA SER A 252 -8.02 5.46 -13.18
C SER A 252 -7.59 5.73 -14.60
N ILE A 253 -6.96 4.74 -15.22
CA ILE A 253 -6.57 4.75 -16.64
C ILE A 253 -6.69 3.33 -17.20
N THR A 254 -7.14 3.20 -18.45
CA THR A 254 -7.23 1.90 -19.13
C THR A 254 -5.86 1.42 -19.59
N ILE A 255 -5.70 0.11 -19.84
CA ILE A 255 -4.47 -0.47 -20.38
C ILE A 255 -4.07 0.19 -21.70
N ASP A 256 -5.02 0.44 -22.58
CA ASP A 256 -4.73 1.10 -23.87
C ASP A 256 -4.32 2.56 -23.65
N GLY A 257 -4.90 3.23 -22.66
CA GLY A 257 -4.48 4.57 -22.24
C GLY A 257 -3.04 4.58 -21.72
N ILE A 258 -2.63 3.55 -20.96
CA ILE A 258 -1.25 3.40 -20.48
C ILE A 258 -0.31 3.20 -21.68
N LYS A 259 -0.67 2.31 -22.63
CA LYS A 259 0.15 2.07 -23.84
C LYS A 259 0.31 3.33 -24.67
N ALA A 260 -0.77 4.10 -24.86
CA ALA A 260 -0.69 5.39 -25.56
C ALA A 260 0.25 6.37 -24.85
N LYS A 261 0.18 6.45 -23.50
CA LYS A 261 1.09 7.30 -22.72
C LYS A 261 2.54 6.85 -22.80
N LEU A 262 2.81 5.55 -22.84
CA LEU A 262 4.15 5.02 -23.03
C LEU A 262 4.70 5.42 -24.41
N GLN A 263 3.91 5.29 -25.47
CA GLN A 263 4.30 5.71 -26.81
C GLN A 263 4.58 7.23 -26.91
N ASP A 264 3.75 8.04 -26.24
CA ASP A 264 4.01 9.48 -26.15
C ASP A 264 5.31 9.76 -25.42
N PHE A 265 5.59 8.99 -24.35
CA PHE A 265 6.77 9.16 -23.52
C PHE A 265 8.07 8.67 -24.19
N GLU A 266 8.01 7.72 -25.12
CA GLU A 266 9.14 7.30 -25.97
C GLU A 266 9.67 8.44 -26.86
N ARG A 267 8.83 9.44 -27.12
CA ARG A 267 9.19 10.61 -27.95
C ARG A 267 9.67 11.81 -27.13
N ILE A 268 9.79 11.64 -25.81
CA ILE A 268 10.24 12.71 -24.94
C ILE A 268 11.75 12.94 -25.16
N ASP A 269 12.17 14.20 -25.13
CA ASP A 269 13.60 14.51 -25.20
C ASP A 269 14.29 14.24 -23.84
N ASP A 270 15.60 14.05 -23.91
CA ASP A 270 16.41 13.68 -22.73
C ASP A 270 16.34 14.71 -21.61
N ILE A 271 16.33 15.99 -21.93
CA ILE A 271 16.24 17.09 -20.92
C ILE A 271 14.93 16.97 -20.15
N SER A 272 13.82 16.78 -20.86
CA SER A 272 12.50 16.59 -20.24
C SER A 272 12.44 15.32 -19.39
N PHE A 273 13.00 14.21 -19.89
CA PHE A 273 13.03 12.94 -19.16
C PHE A 273 13.82 13.06 -17.86
N GLN A 274 15.03 13.59 -17.92
CA GLN A 274 15.88 13.75 -16.73
C GLN A 274 15.24 14.70 -15.71
N PHE A 275 14.65 15.81 -16.18
CA PHE A 275 13.92 16.72 -15.33
C PHE A 275 12.76 16.02 -14.61
N LEU A 276 11.89 15.32 -15.35
CA LEU A 276 10.73 14.63 -14.77
C LEU A 276 11.15 13.54 -13.76
N ASN A 277 12.19 12.76 -14.10
CA ASN A 277 12.72 11.76 -13.18
C ASN A 277 13.25 12.38 -11.88
N ALA A 278 13.97 13.49 -11.97
CA ALA A 278 14.46 14.21 -10.80
C ALA A 278 13.31 14.83 -9.98
N ALA A 279 12.31 15.44 -10.63
CA ALA A 279 11.17 16.04 -9.98
C ALA A 279 10.31 15.00 -9.24
N VAL A 280 10.01 13.86 -9.88
CA VAL A 280 9.31 12.74 -9.24
C VAL A 280 10.10 12.19 -8.07
N GLY A 281 11.44 12.08 -8.18
CA GLY A 281 12.30 11.67 -7.08
C GLY A 281 12.20 12.57 -5.84
N LYS A 282 11.95 13.87 -6.03
CA LYS A 282 11.73 14.85 -4.95
C LYS A 282 10.31 14.84 -4.39
N MET A 283 9.37 14.22 -5.08
CA MET A 283 7.97 14.10 -4.67
C MET A 283 7.70 12.77 -3.93
N THR A 284 8.72 12.08 -3.46
CA THR A 284 8.58 10.89 -2.62
C THR A 284 8.19 11.32 -1.21
N PHE A 285 6.90 11.22 -0.92
CA PHE A 285 6.34 11.38 0.41
C PHE A 285 6.18 10.01 1.06
N GLY A 286 6.00 9.99 2.36
CA GLY A 286 5.78 8.78 3.13
C GLY A 286 6.67 8.71 4.37
N LEU A 287 6.64 7.59 5.06
CA LEU A 287 7.49 7.36 6.21
C LEU A 287 8.95 7.44 5.81
N LYS A 288 9.65 8.40 6.40
CA LYS A 288 11.06 8.62 6.12
C LYS A 288 11.88 7.51 6.74
N GLU A 289 11.82 7.36 8.01
CA GLU A 289 12.55 6.37 8.79
C GLU A 289 12.04 6.39 10.24
N LEU A 290 12.08 5.24 10.89
CA LEU A 290 11.97 5.17 12.34
C LEU A 290 13.37 5.01 12.90
N LYS A 291 13.69 5.83 13.90
CA LYS A 291 15.02 5.86 14.51
C LYS A 291 14.91 5.60 16.00
N LYS A 292 15.87 4.86 16.54
CA LYS A 292 16.03 4.63 17.97
C LYS A 292 17.53 4.53 18.30
N THR A 293 17.92 5.09 19.43
CA THR A 293 19.28 4.94 19.94
C THR A 293 19.44 3.56 20.58
N CYS A 294 20.43 2.81 20.13
CA CYS A 294 20.81 1.53 20.71
C CYS A 294 21.50 1.75 22.07
N SER A 295 21.53 0.71 22.90
CA SER A 295 22.29 0.71 24.16
C SER A 295 23.79 0.97 23.98
N CYS A 296 24.34 0.72 22.80
CA CYS A 296 25.72 1.06 22.48
C CYS A 296 25.94 2.53 22.07
N GLY A 297 24.90 3.36 22.08
CA GLY A 297 24.95 4.78 21.73
C GLY A 297 24.78 5.10 20.24
N LEU A 298 24.72 4.10 19.36
CA LEU A 298 24.51 4.32 17.92
C LEU A 298 23.04 4.55 17.59
N GLU A 299 22.77 5.47 16.68
CA GLU A 299 21.43 5.65 16.10
C GLU A 299 21.15 4.50 15.10
N VAL A 300 20.09 3.76 15.34
CA VAL A 300 19.62 2.66 14.50
C VAL A 300 18.41 3.09 13.73
N ARG A 301 18.35 2.73 12.45
CA ARG A 301 17.24 3.01 11.54
C ARG A 301 16.50 1.72 11.23
N SER A 302 15.18 1.75 11.28
CA SER A 302 14.37 0.60 10.90
C SER A 302 14.22 0.48 9.38
N GLU A 303 14.25 -0.74 8.88
CA GLU A 303 13.95 -1.07 7.49
C GLU A 303 12.42 -1.21 7.23
N MET A 304 11.58 -0.83 8.18
CA MET A 304 10.11 -0.96 8.09
C MET A 304 9.65 -2.42 7.88
N THR A 305 10.40 -3.35 8.46
CA THR A 305 10.02 -4.76 8.52
C THR A 305 9.28 -5.05 9.82
N PHE A 306 8.11 -5.65 9.72
CA PHE A 306 7.33 -6.03 10.89
C PHE A 306 7.78 -7.39 11.44
N PRO A 307 7.73 -7.61 12.78
CA PRO A 307 8.16 -8.87 13.39
C PRO A 307 7.49 -10.12 12.80
N ASN A 308 6.24 -9.97 12.39
CA ASN A 308 5.43 -11.06 11.83
C ASN A 308 4.99 -10.76 10.38
N GLY A 309 5.81 -10.04 9.62
CA GLY A 309 5.46 -9.64 8.28
C GLY A 309 4.34 -8.59 8.21
N ALA A 310 3.82 -8.34 7.03
CA ALA A 310 2.71 -7.41 6.82
C ALA A 310 1.42 -7.89 7.51
N SER A 311 1.21 -9.20 7.62
CA SER A 311 0.10 -9.82 8.38
C SER A 311 0.08 -9.35 9.83
N GLY A 312 1.25 -9.13 10.44
CA GLY A 312 1.42 -8.66 11.81
C GLY A 312 0.82 -7.26 12.09
N ILE A 313 0.51 -6.47 11.06
CA ILE A 313 -0.08 -5.13 11.25
C ILE A 313 -1.43 -5.21 11.99
N PHE A 314 -2.24 -6.22 11.74
CA PHE A 314 -3.55 -6.41 12.36
C PHE A 314 -3.64 -7.64 13.28
N VAL A 315 -2.52 -8.27 13.61
CA VAL A 315 -2.46 -9.35 14.60
C VAL A 315 -2.09 -8.78 15.95
N VAL A 316 -2.88 -9.12 16.96
CA VAL A 316 -2.60 -8.78 18.35
C VAL A 316 -1.93 -10.01 18.98
N HIS A 317 -0.67 -9.85 19.36
CA HIS A 317 0.01 -10.82 20.22
C HIS A 317 -0.39 -10.53 21.67
N ASP A 318 -0.64 -11.55 22.44
CA ASP A 318 -1.04 -11.46 23.86
C ASP A 318 -2.46 -10.89 24.11
N ALA A 319 -3.37 -11.08 23.14
CA ALA A 319 -4.76 -10.62 23.24
C ALA A 319 -5.47 -11.19 24.50
N PHE A 320 -5.05 -12.35 25.00
CA PHE A 320 -5.69 -12.98 26.13
C PHE A 320 -5.50 -12.17 27.42
N GLU A 321 -4.27 -11.78 27.73
CA GLU A 321 -3.97 -10.99 28.93
C GLU A 321 -4.50 -9.56 28.86
N ALA A 322 -4.55 -8.96 27.67
CA ALA A 322 -5.04 -7.59 27.44
C ALA A 322 -6.56 -7.44 27.68
N TYR A 323 -7.34 -8.52 27.57
CA TYR A 323 -8.79 -8.48 27.66
C TYR A 323 -9.37 -9.13 28.94
N ILE A 324 -8.54 -9.77 29.78
CA ILE A 324 -8.94 -10.25 31.10
C ILE A 324 -8.65 -9.15 32.11
N LYS A 325 -9.70 -8.56 32.68
CA LYS A 325 -9.57 -7.76 33.89
C LYS A 325 -9.50 -8.71 35.08
N GLU A 326 -8.40 -8.65 35.84
CA GLU A 326 -8.35 -9.23 37.19
C GLU A 326 -9.38 -8.62 38.13
#